data_c30bfbcaf11516e26fd3eb4b856ad8c8
#
_entry.id   c30bfbcaf11516e26fd3eb4b856ad8c8
#
_cell.length_a   1.000
_cell.length_b   1.000
_cell.length_c   1.000
_cell.angle_alpha   90.00
_cell.angle_beta   90.00
_cell.angle_gamma   90.00
#
_symmetry.space_group_name_H-M   'P 1'
#
loop_
_entity.id
_entity.type
_entity.pdbx_description
1 polymer ?
#
loop_
_entity_poly.entity_id
_entity_poly.type
_entity_poly.pdbx_seq_one_letter_code
_entity_poly.pdbx_strand_id
1 'polypeptide(L)'
;MKRIFPKAISLLLTLSLLAAVSPARASEAMGDDLTATDTLLNRETQLSTNVFWSSVSSDYRTENLITYTPNASVTPLVTYGGALTDRSSVSNTAKALEEQGYRVVAGINGDFYNVNNGLPIGIVLTQGQLRSSDGGYHAIGFQADGAAILGKPAVSITAAYTVQDGTGEPLYNEAGEPLYDELGAPLTDGTGQILDKSLRVAAFNKARTEKDVFLYTYDFNAAHTTGSTQPGVDVICTVQEGGFALGQTTSLLVERVAEGEPSPTLAPNQAVLTANAQAGEETLNALRSIPAGTVIQVSLTPADPRWNDVQYAVGSLYSLVENGAVAAGLPTGAAPRTAVGQRYDGSLIFYTIDGRKSGHSIGATMDQVARRLIELGCVTALCLDGGGSTTLTVTKPTDTAAGRVNQPSDRVERSVSNQIFLVASNQPTGQLSHFYVSADNAYVLAG
;
A
#
# COMPACT_ATOMS: atom_id res chain seq x y z
N MET A 1 -52.94 46.93 35.47
CA MET A 1 -51.56 46.77 34.97
C MET A 1 -50.85 45.68 35.76
N LYS A 2 -50.79 44.49 35.21
CA LYS A 2 -50.08 43.35 35.83
C LYS A 2 -48.74 43.20 35.09
N ARG A 3 -47.64 43.40 35.80
CA ARG A 3 -46.27 43.16 35.28
C ARG A 3 -45.99 41.65 35.32
N ILE A 4 -45.69 41.07 34.15
CA ILE A 4 -45.25 39.71 33.98
C ILE A 4 -43.71 39.73 34.02
N PHE A 5 -43.11 39.09 35.02
CA PHE A 5 -41.68 38.79 35.06
C PHE A 5 -41.38 37.52 34.23
N PRO A 6 -40.38 37.52 33.37
CA PRO A 6 -39.95 36.28 32.76
C PRO A 6 -39.11 35.44 33.74
N LYS A 7 -39.49 34.18 33.92
CA LYS A 7 -38.70 33.18 34.64
C LYS A 7 -37.43 32.85 33.87
N ALA A 8 -36.28 33.16 34.44
CA ALA A 8 -35.02 32.68 33.97
C ALA A 8 -34.94 31.17 34.18
N ILE A 9 -34.86 30.41 33.11
CA ILE A 9 -34.55 28.99 33.16
C ILE A 9 -33.04 28.88 33.30
N SER A 10 -32.59 28.54 34.51
CA SER A 10 -31.21 28.19 34.82
C SER A 10 -30.95 26.78 34.28
N LEU A 11 -30.29 26.66 33.16
CA LEU A 11 -29.82 25.39 32.62
C LEU A 11 -28.56 25.01 33.41
N LEU A 12 -28.70 24.13 34.39
CA LEU A 12 -27.58 23.50 35.07
C LEU A 12 -26.96 22.48 34.04
N LEU A 13 -25.88 22.89 33.42
CA LEU A 13 -25.00 21.97 32.69
C LEU A 13 -24.19 21.19 33.76
N THR A 14 -24.68 20.02 34.15
CA THR A 14 -23.86 19.06 34.89
C THR A 14 -22.87 18.45 33.89
N LEU A 15 -21.66 19.01 33.86
CA LEU A 15 -20.52 18.42 33.22
C LEU A 15 -20.08 17.20 34.03
N SER A 16 -20.62 16.03 33.71
CA SER A 16 -20.09 14.78 34.21
C SER A 16 -18.76 14.53 33.52
N LEU A 17 -17.67 14.94 34.16
CA LEU A 17 -16.33 14.46 33.87
C LEU A 17 -16.28 12.99 34.31
N LEU A 18 -16.81 12.07 33.51
CA LEU A 18 -16.39 10.70 33.55
C LEU A 18 -14.99 10.64 32.94
N ALA A 19 -13.96 10.78 33.78
CA ALA A 19 -12.70 10.13 33.48
C ALA A 19 -13.04 8.64 33.42
N ALA A 20 -13.29 8.15 32.22
CA ALA A 20 -13.36 6.73 31.96
C ALA A 20 -11.95 6.19 32.23
N VAL A 21 -11.71 5.78 33.48
CA VAL A 21 -10.69 4.79 33.76
C VAL A 21 -11.18 3.58 32.99
N SER A 22 -10.70 3.41 31.78
CA SER A 22 -10.89 2.16 31.04
C SER A 22 -10.40 1.05 31.98
N PRO A 23 -11.22 0.07 32.33
CA PRO A 23 -10.72 -1.04 33.13
C PRO A 23 -9.53 -1.62 32.37
N ALA A 24 -8.42 -1.80 33.10
CA ALA A 24 -7.25 -2.49 32.58
C ALA A 24 -7.77 -3.77 31.88
N ARG A 25 -7.65 -3.83 30.57
CA ARG A 25 -8.12 -4.98 29.79
C ARG A 25 -7.00 -6.00 29.84
N ALA A 26 -7.11 -6.95 30.78
CA ALA A 26 -6.23 -8.11 30.78
C ALA A 26 -6.18 -8.72 29.39
N SER A 27 -4.98 -8.94 28.87
CA SER A 27 -4.76 -9.58 27.58
C SER A 27 -4.26 -10.99 27.80
N GLU A 28 -5.08 -11.98 27.45
CA GLU A 28 -4.64 -13.39 27.48
C GLU A 28 -3.45 -13.63 26.56
N ALA A 29 -3.37 -12.88 25.44
CA ALA A 29 -2.30 -13.03 24.47
C ALA A 29 -0.98 -12.38 24.91
N MET A 30 -1.04 -11.22 25.64
CA MET A 30 0.15 -10.42 25.94
C MET A 30 0.68 -10.62 27.36
N GLY A 31 -0.19 -10.93 28.32
CA GLY A 31 0.14 -11.10 29.74
C GLY A 31 -0.62 -10.14 30.65
N ASP A 32 -0.13 -9.97 31.87
CA ASP A 32 -0.76 -9.14 32.88
C ASP A 32 -0.58 -7.64 32.56
N ASP A 33 -1.66 -6.87 32.57
CA ASP A 33 -1.63 -5.43 32.35
C ASP A 33 -0.89 -4.72 33.48
N LEU A 34 0.12 -3.93 33.13
CA LEU A 34 0.86 -3.08 34.06
C LEU A 34 0.45 -1.62 33.94
N THR A 35 0.43 -1.10 32.73
CA THR A 35 0.03 0.28 32.43
C THR A 35 -0.71 0.35 31.11
N ALA A 36 -1.69 1.25 31.05
CA ALA A 36 -2.39 1.62 29.82
C ALA A 36 -2.54 3.14 29.80
N THR A 37 -2.21 3.76 28.66
CA THR A 37 -2.39 5.19 28.45
C THR A 37 -3.03 5.44 27.10
N ASP A 38 -4.05 6.29 27.10
CA ASP A 38 -4.77 6.71 25.91
C ASP A 38 -4.53 8.19 25.65
N THR A 39 -4.28 8.54 24.38
CA THR A 39 -4.14 9.92 23.92
C THR A 39 -5.02 10.12 22.70
N LEU A 40 -6.00 11.01 22.79
CA LEU A 40 -6.81 11.40 21.64
C LEU A 40 -5.95 12.27 20.72
N LEU A 41 -5.69 11.82 19.51
CA LEU A 41 -4.91 12.55 18.48
C LEU A 41 -5.81 13.54 17.73
N ASN A 42 -7.02 13.10 17.43
CA ASN A 42 -8.13 13.91 16.97
C ASN A 42 -9.46 13.20 17.29
N ARG A 43 -10.58 13.73 16.82
CA ARG A 43 -11.93 13.21 17.15
C ARG A 43 -12.10 11.72 16.89
N GLU A 44 -11.53 11.19 15.80
CA GLU A 44 -11.76 9.80 15.33
C GLU A 44 -10.45 8.97 15.35
N THR A 45 -9.41 9.47 16.00
CA THR A 45 -8.10 8.80 16.02
C THR A 45 -7.47 8.88 17.41
N GLN A 46 -7.19 7.73 18.00
CA GLN A 46 -6.64 7.60 19.34
C GLN A 46 -5.37 6.74 19.32
N LEU A 47 -4.35 7.20 20.03
CA LEU A 47 -3.17 6.40 20.37
C LEU A 47 -3.41 5.72 21.72
N SER A 48 -3.17 4.41 21.79
CA SER A 48 -3.08 3.68 23.06
C SER A 48 -1.68 3.05 23.19
N THR A 49 -1.08 3.20 24.37
CA THR A 49 0.20 2.56 24.72
C THR A 49 -0.02 1.69 25.94
N ASN A 50 0.28 0.39 25.81
CA ASN A 50 0.09 -0.60 26.86
C ASN A 50 1.40 -1.33 27.16
N VAL A 51 1.64 -1.60 28.43
CA VAL A 51 2.76 -2.42 28.90
C VAL A 51 2.22 -3.61 29.65
N PHE A 52 2.67 -4.79 29.30
CA PHE A 52 2.30 -6.07 29.90
C PHE A 52 3.49 -6.76 30.53
N TRP A 53 3.21 -7.58 31.54
CA TRP A 53 4.16 -8.52 32.10
C TRP A 53 3.86 -9.94 31.60
N SER A 54 4.82 -10.54 30.94
CA SER A 54 4.73 -11.95 30.54
C SER A 54 5.34 -12.85 31.59
N SER A 55 4.52 -13.50 32.39
CA SER A 55 4.97 -14.48 33.39
C SER A 55 5.73 -15.65 32.76
N VAL A 56 5.35 -16.08 31.56
CA VAL A 56 6.02 -17.15 30.80
C VAL A 56 7.45 -16.80 30.45
N SER A 57 7.70 -15.56 30.07
CA SER A 57 9.04 -15.09 29.63
C SER A 57 9.77 -14.31 30.73
N SER A 58 9.11 -14.01 31.84
CA SER A 58 9.60 -13.16 32.93
C SER A 58 10.18 -11.83 32.44
N ASP A 59 9.44 -11.14 31.52
CA ASP A 59 9.87 -9.90 30.90
C ASP A 59 8.65 -9.12 30.37
N TYR A 60 8.88 -7.90 29.91
CA TYR A 60 7.86 -6.96 29.44
C TYR A 60 7.49 -7.13 27.97
N ARG A 61 6.27 -6.67 27.63
CA ARG A 61 5.81 -6.39 26.28
C ARG A 61 5.23 -4.99 26.24
N THR A 62 5.68 -4.19 25.27
CA THR A 62 5.19 -2.82 25.05
C THR A 62 4.56 -2.73 23.67
N GLU A 63 3.25 -2.47 23.65
CA GLU A 63 2.51 -2.25 22.41
C GLU A 63 2.08 -0.80 22.27
N ASN A 64 2.00 -0.33 21.03
CA ASN A 64 1.39 0.94 20.67
C ASN A 64 0.40 0.68 19.55
N LEU A 65 -0.79 1.24 19.64
CA LEU A 65 -1.82 1.07 18.62
C LEU A 65 -2.57 2.38 18.37
N ILE A 66 -2.96 2.56 17.11
CA ILE A 66 -3.85 3.64 16.69
C ILE A 66 -5.21 3.01 16.38
N THR A 67 -6.24 3.45 17.08
CA THR A 67 -7.63 3.22 16.67
C THR A 67 -8.06 4.36 15.76
N TYR A 68 -8.53 4.03 14.56
CA TYR A 68 -8.96 4.98 13.56
C TYR A 68 -10.34 4.60 13.03
N THR A 69 -11.29 5.54 13.09
CA THR A 69 -12.58 5.42 12.42
C THR A 69 -12.54 6.23 11.13
N PRO A 70 -12.85 5.64 9.95
CA PRO A 70 -12.88 6.35 8.67
C PRO A 70 -13.72 7.64 8.73
N ASN A 71 -13.16 8.74 8.23
CA ASN A 71 -13.79 10.05 8.26
C ASN A 71 -13.18 11.00 7.23
N ALA A 72 -13.88 12.11 6.93
CA ALA A 72 -13.44 13.09 5.93
C ALA A 72 -12.31 14.03 6.42
N SER A 73 -12.01 14.07 7.72
CA SER A 73 -11.03 15.01 8.28
C SER A 73 -9.63 14.44 8.35
N VAL A 74 -9.51 13.12 8.46
CA VAL A 74 -8.25 12.37 8.46
C VAL A 74 -8.38 11.23 7.48
N THR A 75 -7.49 11.19 6.51
CA THR A 75 -7.53 10.18 5.44
C THR A 75 -6.23 9.38 5.40
N PRO A 76 -6.32 8.07 5.14
CA PRO A 76 -5.14 7.26 4.89
C PRO A 76 -4.47 7.63 3.57
N LEU A 77 -3.15 7.59 3.54
CA LEU A 77 -2.38 7.58 2.30
C LEU A 77 -1.22 6.59 2.41
N VAL A 78 -0.77 6.09 1.27
CA VAL A 78 0.41 5.25 1.15
C VAL A 78 1.49 6.03 0.42
N THR A 79 2.71 5.97 0.95
CA THR A 79 3.92 6.58 0.36
C THR A 79 4.95 5.53 0.06
N TYR A 80 5.82 5.83 -0.89
CA TYR A 80 7.10 5.17 -1.15
C TYR A 80 8.12 6.27 -1.46
N GLY A 81 9.39 5.91 -1.74
CA GLY A 81 10.44 6.89 -2.06
C GLY A 81 10.26 7.63 -3.39
N GLY A 82 11.31 8.26 -3.89
CA GLY A 82 11.31 8.94 -5.20
C GLY A 82 11.10 7.96 -6.36
N ALA A 83 11.54 6.71 -6.20
CA ALA A 83 11.25 5.57 -7.05
C ALA A 83 10.75 4.40 -6.17
N LEU A 84 10.14 3.38 -6.80
CA LEU A 84 9.54 2.26 -6.06
C LEU A 84 10.57 1.45 -5.25
N THR A 85 11.82 1.40 -5.71
CA THR A 85 12.93 0.71 -5.01
C THR A 85 13.62 1.56 -3.96
N ASP A 86 13.26 2.84 -3.83
CA ASP A 86 13.84 3.72 -2.82
C ASP A 86 13.28 3.39 -1.43
N ARG A 87 14.02 3.78 -0.41
CA ARG A 87 13.66 3.54 0.99
C ARG A 87 13.78 4.82 1.80
N SER A 88 12.82 5.05 2.69
CA SER A 88 12.84 6.16 3.63
C SER A 88 12.38 5.69 5.01
N SER A 89 12.84 6.34 6.08
CA SER A 89 12.29 6.11 7.40
C SER A 89 10.91 6.75 7.54
N VAL A 90 10.04 6.19 8.38
CA VAL A 90 8.69 6.74 8.64
C VAL A 90 8.80 8.18 9.13
N SER A 91 9.77 8.47 10.02
CA SER A 91 10.00 9.83 10.53
C SER A 91 10.41 10.83 9.45
N ASN A 92 11.29 10.43 8.51
CA ASN A 92 11.70 11.31 7.41
C ASN A 92 10.55 11.56 6.44
N THR A 93 9.76 10.53 6.14
CA THR A 93 8.59 10.67 5.27
C THR A 93 7.49 11.51 5.93
N ALA A 94 7.27 11.36 7.25
CA ALA A 94 6.36 12.22 8.00
C ALA A 94 6.76 13.70 7.86
N LYS A 95 8.03 14.01 8.06
CA LYS A 95 8.56 15.37 7.88
C LYS A 95 8.34 15.89 6.46
N ALA A 96 8.61 15.07 5.43
CA ALA A 96 8.41 15.47 4.04
C ALA A 96 6.93 15.74 3.72
N LEU A 97 5.98 14.98 4.30
CA LEU A 97 4.56 15.23 4.17
C LEU A 97 4.13 16.55 4.86
N GLU A 98 4.70 16.83 6.04
CA GLU A 98 4.45 18.09 6.75
C GLU A 98 4.98 19.30 5.97
N GLU A 99 6.14 19.19 5.33
CA GLU A 99 6.69 20.18 4.42
C GLU A 99 5.80 20.41 3.17
N GLN A 100 5.05 19.38 2.74
CA GLN A 100 4.05 19.47 1.66
C GLN A 100 2.71 20.05 2.12
N GLY A 101 2.56 20.40 3.40
CA GLY A 101 1.36 21.02 3.96
C GLY A 101 0.32 20.05 4.54
N TYR A 102 0.67 18.76 4.72
CA TYR A 102 -0.15 17.84 5.48
C TYR A 102 0.13 17.98 6.99
N ARG A 103 -0.86 17.66 7.80
CA ARG A 103 -0.64 17.34 9.21
C ARG A 103 -0.62 15.82 9.33
N VAL A 104 0.51 15.26 9.68
CA VAL A 104 0.63 13.83 9.97
C VAL A 104 0.00 13.55 11.33
N VAL A 105 -1.11 12.81 11.37
CA VAL A 105 -1.78 12.39 12.61
C VAL A 105 -1.08 11.16 13.16
N ALA A 106 -0.84 10.16 12.29
CA ALA A 106 -0.07 8.95 12.59
C ALA A 106 0.63 8.44 11.33
N GLY A 107 1.72 7.70 11.50
CA GLY A 107 2.43 7.03 10.42
C GLY A 107 3.03 5.71 10.89
N ILE A 108 2.97 4.69 10.05
CA ILE A 108 3.44 3.34 10.34
C ILE A 108 4.18 2.77 9.12
N ASN A 109 5.16 1.89 9.32
CA ASN A 109 5.80 1.18 8.22
C ASN A 109 4.81 0.24 7.51
N GLY A 110 5.02 -0.01 6.23
CA GLY A 110 4.14 -0.81 5.39
C GLY A 110 4.61 -2.24 5.16
N ASP A 111 4.57 -2.65 3.87
CA ASP A 111 4.81 -4.02 3.42
C ASP A 111 6.24 -4.51 3.63
N PHE A 112 6.38 -5.81 3.62
CA PHE A 112 7.67 -6.49 3.43
C PHE A 112 8.32 -6.10 2.10
N TYR A 113 9.62 -6.08 2.06
CA TYR A 113 10.38 -5.71 0.87
C TYR A 113 11.69 -6.50 0.76
N ASN A 114 12.25 -6.56 -0.42
CA ASN A 114 13.57 -7.11 -0.63
C ASN A 114 14.63 -6.14 -0.07
N VAL A 115 15.28 -6.54 1.01
CA VAL A 115 16.25 -5.69 1.73
C VAL A 115 17.47 -5.30 0.89
N ASN A 116 17.79 -6.04 -0.17
CA ASN A 116 18.93 -5.76 -1.03
C ASN A 116 18.66 -4.62 -2.03
N ASN A 117 17.44 -4.53 -2.55
CA ASN A 117 17.09 -3.57 -3.61
C ASN A 117 15.88 -2.67 -3.30
N GLY A 118 15.26 -2.81 -2.12
CA GLY A 118 14.14 -1.96 -1.71
C GLY A 118 12.78 -2.33 -2.32
N LEU A 119 12.71 -3.28 -3.24
CA LEU A 119 11.48 -3.61 -3.97
C LEU A 119 10.41 -4.21 -3.05
N PRO A 120 9.17 -3.63 -3.00
CA PRO A 120 8.08 -4.16 -2.22
C PRO A 120 7.63 -5.53 -2.72
N ILE A 121 7.22 -6.42 -1.80
CA ILE A 121 6.77 -7.78 -2.16
C ILE A 121 5.35 -7.75 -2.73
N GLY A 122 4.42 -7.07 -2.07
CA GLY A 122 3.03 -6.98 -2.47
C GLY A 122 2.70 -5.75 -3.32
N ILE A 123 1.41 -5.42 -3.36
CA ILE A 123 0.89 -4.27 -4.10
C ILE A 123 1.36 -2.95 -3.49
N VAL A 124 1.62 -1.97 -4.35
CA VAL A 124 1.66 -0.56 -3.98
C VAL A 124 0.74 0.19 -4.93
N LEU A 125 -0.23 0.90 -4.36
CA LEU A 125 -1.16 1.75 -5.10
C LEU A 125 -1.22 3.11 -4.44
N THR A 126 -1.06 4.17 -5.22
CA THR A 126 -1.05 5.55 -4.75
C THR A 126 -1.87 6.42 -5.67
N GLN A 127 -2.80 7.21 -5.11
CA GLN A 127 -3.69 8.09 -5.88
C GLN A 127 -4.44 7.35 -7.00
N GLY A 128 -4.93 6.13 -6.69
CA GLY A 128 -5.62 5.28 -7.65
C GLY A 128 -4.74 4.61 -8.70
N GLN A 129 -3.42 4.86 -8.69
CA GLN A 129 -2.49 4.33 -9.68
C GLN A 129 -1.67 3.16 -9.14
N LEU A 130 -1.62 2.06 -9.87
CA LEU A 130 -0.79 0.92 -9.56
C LEU A 130 0.69 1.30 -9.72
N ARG A 131 1.48 1.07 -8.68
CA ARG A 131 2.94 1.26 -8.70
C ARG A 131 3.67 -0.08 -8.71
N SER A 132 3.08 -1.10 -8.07
CA SER A 132 3.61 -2.46 -8.04
C SER A 132 2.47 -3.46 -7.91
N SER A 133 2.47 -4.55 -8.67
CA SER A 133 1.43 -5.58 -8.62
C SER A 133 1.46 -6.38 -7.31
N ASP A 134 0.36 -7.08 -7.01
CA ASP A 134 0.12 -7.74 -5.72
C ASP A 134 0.94 -9.02 -5.48
N GLY A 135 1.48 -9.64 -6.51
CA GLY A 135 2.23 -10.89 -6.38
C GLY A 135 1.44 -12.06 -5.79
N GLY A 136 0.12 -11.98 -5.76
CA GLY A 136 -0.77 -12.98 -5.17
C GLY A 136 -0.89 -12.91 -3.64
N TYR A 137 -0.34 -11.87 -3.01
CA TYR A 137 -0.38 -11.64 -1.57
C TYR A 137 -1.64 -10.89 -1.12
N HIS A 138 -1.87 -10.88 0.21
CA HIS A 138 -2.87 -10.04 0.82
C HIS A 138 -2.48 -8.56 0.72
N ALA A 139 -3.44 -7.68 0.91
CA ALA A 139 -3.22 -6.25 0.95
C ALA A 139 -4.29 -5.55 1.80
N ILE A 140 -3.95 -4.35 2.28
CA ILE A 140 -4.93 -3.37 2.72
C ILE A 140 -5.04 -2.29 1.65
N GLY A 141 -6.27 -2.01 1.22
CA GLY A 141 -6.61 -0.91 0.32
C GLY A 141 -7.50 0.12 1.01
N PHE A 142 -7.29 1.39 0.74
CA PHE A 142 -8.06 2.51 1.29
C PHE A 142 -8.81 3.22 0.17
N GLN A 143 -10.10 3.45 0.37
CA GLN A 143 -10.96 4.25 -0.49
C GLN A 143 -10.83 5.74 -0.16
N ALA A 144 -11.41 6.60 -1.00
CA ALA A 144 -11.31 8.05 -0.85
C ALA A 144 -11.93 8.60 0.45
N ASP A 145 -12.91 7.90 1.02
CA ASP A 145 -13.56 8.23 2.30
C ASP A 145 -12.82 7.69 3.53
N GLY A 146 -11.68 7.01 3.31
CA GLY A 146 -10.89 6.37 4.36
C GLY A 146 -11.36 4.96 4.74
N ALA A 147 -12.43 4.45 4.16
CA ALA A 147 -12.84 3.05 4.32
C ALA A 147 -11.76 2.11 3.77
N ALA A 148 -11.61 0.94 4.38
CA ALA A 148 -10.57 -0.01 3.99
C ALA A 148 -11.14 -1.36 3.56
N ILE A 149 -10.41 -2.00 2.65
CA ILE A 149 -10.61 -3.38 2.23
C ILE A 149 -9.36 -4.17 2.59
N LEU A 150 -9.51 -5.24 3.35
CA LEU A 150 -8.45 -6.20 3.65
C LEU A 150 -8.73 -7.50 2.91
N GLY A 151 -7.78 -7.96 2.10
CA GLY A 151 -7.95 -9.19 1.32
C GLY A 151 -6.91 -9.34 0.23
N LYS A 152 -7.21 -10.19 -0.76
CA LYS A 152 -6.36 -10.39 -1.93
C LYS A 152 -6.92 -9.63 -3.13
N PRO A 153 -6.20 -8.65 -3.68
CA PRO A 153 -6.64 -7.98 -4.90
C PRO A 153 -6.72 -8.94 -6.10
N ALA A 154 -5.76 -9.87 -6.20
CA ALA A 154 -5.62 -10.85 -7.28
C ALA A 154 -5.78 -10.20 -8.66
N VAL A 155 -4.93 -9.20 -8.94
CA VAL A 155 -5.01 -8.38 -10.15
C VAL A 155 -4.51 -9.18 -11.36
N SER A 156 -5.39 -9.36 -12.34
CA SER A 156 -5.03 -9.87 -13.66
C SER A 156 -4.63 -8.72 -14.57
N ILE A 157 -3.49 -8.86 -15.26
CA ILE A 157 -2.97 -7.85 -16.19
C ILE A 157 -2.92 -8.46 -17.58
N THR A 158 -3.62 -7.84 -18.54
CA THR A 158 -3.71 -8.29 -19.92
C THR A 158 -3.32 -7.16 -20.87
N ALA A 159 -2.47 -7.46 -21.85
CA ALA A 159 -2.10 -6.56 -22.94
C ALA A 159 -2.73 -7.07 -24.23
N ALA A 160 -3.74 -6.37 -24.73
CA ALA A 160 -4.47 -6.72 -25.95
C ALA A 160 -4.13 -5.76 -27.09
N TYR A 161 -3.98 -6.27 -28.29
CA TYR A 161 -3.67 -5.46 -29.48
C TYR A 161 -4.16 -6.16 -30.73
N THR A 162 -4.24 -5.42 -31.83
CA THR A 162 -4.61 -5.96 -33.15
C THR A 162 -3.43 -5.86 -34.09
N VAL A 163 -3.25 -6.84 -34.95
CA VAL A 163 -2.28 -6.85 -36.03
C VAL A 163 -2.98 -7.24 -37.35
N GLN A 164 -2.48 -6.74 -38.44
CA GLN A 164 -2.84 -7.27 -39.78
C GLN A 164 -1.95 -8.47 -40.09
N ASP A 165 -2.51 -9.57 -40.54
CA ASP A 165 -1.77 -10.81 -40.79
C ASP A 165 -0.89 -10.75 -42.08
N GLY A 166 -0.92 -9.64 -42.78
CA GLY A 166 -0.11 -9.42 -44.01
C GLY A 166 -0.50 -10.30 -45.20
N THR A 167 -1.58 -11.08 -45.07
CA THR A 167 -2.05 -11.99 -46.11
C THR A 167 -3.06 -11.34 -47.05
N GLY A 168 -3.02 -10.01 -47.23
CA GLY A 168 -3.85 -9.31 -48.19
C GLY A 168 -3.77 -9.94 -49.56
N GLU A 169 -4.76 -9.66 -50.42
CA GLU A 169 -4.76 -10.18 -51.80
C GLU A 169 -3.49 -9.71 -52.53
N PRO A 170 -2.80 -10.62 -53.27
CA PRO A 170 -1.62 -10.25 -54.04
C PRO A 170 -1.92 -9.13 -55.02
N LEU A 171 -1.04 -8.15 -55.07
CA LEU A 171 -1.09 -7.11 -56.11
C LEU A 171 -0.53 -7.65 -57.41
N TYR A 172 -1.21 -7.32 -58.51
CA TYR A 172 -0.83 -7.73 -59.87
C TYR A 172 -0.53 -6.50 -60.75
N ASN A 173 0.40 -6.66 -61.69
CA ASN A 173 0.64 -5.66 -62.71
C ASN A 173 -0.46 -5.70 -63.81
N GLU A 174 -0.40 -4.79 -64.75
CA GLU A 174 -1.37 -4.71 -65.85
C GLU A 174 -1.38 -5.98 -66.78
N ALA A 175 -0.37 -6.82 -66.67
CA ALA A 175 -0.26 -8.10 -67.38
C ALA A 175 -0.82 -9.27 -66.62
N GLY A 176 -1.30 -9.05 -65.34
CA GLY A 176 -1.83 -10.08 -64.45
C GLY A 176 -0.74 -10.90 -63.75
N GLU A 177 0.49 -10.40 -63.65
CA GLU A 177 1.58 -11.05 -62.93
C GLU A 177 1.69 -10.49 -61.52
N PRO A 178 1.94 -11.34 -60.47
CA PRO A 178 2.07 -10.87 -59.10
C PRO A 178 3.30 -9.98 -58.92
N LEU A 179 3.13 -8.88 -58.15
CA LEU A 179 4.20 -7.95 -57.81
C LEU A 179 4.93 -8.46 -56.56
N TYR A 180 6.25 -8.25 -56.51
CA TYR A 180 7.13 -8.64 -55.41
C TYR A 180 7.92 -7.43 -54.91
N ASP A 181 8.26 -7.45 -53.62
CA ASP A 181 9.18 -6.47 -53.01
C ASP A 181 10.65 -6.77 -53.35
N GLU A 182 11.56 -5.91 -52.86
CA GLU A 182 13.01 -6.06 -53.12
C GLU A 182 13.61 -7.34 -52.51
N LEU A 183 12.90 -8.02 -51.58
CA LEU A 183 13.31 -9.26 -50.95
C LEU A 183 12.64 -10.50 -51.53
N GLY A 184 11.79 -10.31 -52.55
CA GLY A 184 11.10 -11.37 -53.25
C GLY A 184 9.83 -11.87 -52.55
N ALA A 185 9.29 -11.13 -51.60
CA ALA A 185 8.00 -11.42 -51.00
C ALA A 185 6.86 -10.79 -51.84
N PRO A 186 5.68 -11.46 -52.01
CA PRO A 186 4.56 -10.92 -52.73
C PRO A 186 4.07 -9.61 -52.12
N LEU A 187 3.91 -8.56 -52.93
CA LEU A 187 3.21 -7.36 -52.50
C LEU A 187 1.72 -7.64 -52.44
N THR A 188 1.09 -7.21 -51.35
CA THR A 188 -0.34 -7.36 -51.13
C THR A 188 -1.02 -6.00 -51.01
N ASP A 189 -2.33 -5.97 -51.18
CA ASP A 189 -3.13 -4.73 -51.07
C ASP A 189 -3.32 -4.22 -49.63
N GLY A 190 -2.71 -4.90 -48.66
CA GLY A 190 -2.81 -4.54 -47.24
C GLY A 190 -4.17 -4.83 -46.61
N THR A 191 -5.08 -5.53 -47.33
CA THR A 191 -6.43 -5.89 -46.79
C THR A 191 -6.37 -7.13 -45.90
N GLY A 192 -5.19 -7.52 -45.42
CA GLY A 192 -5.02 -8.67 -44.52
C GLY A 192 -5.99 -8.68 -43.35
N GLN A 193 -6.29 -9.87 -42.88
CA GLN A 193 -7.23 -10.08 -41.79
C GLN A 193 -6.72 -9.41 -40.50
N ILE A 194 -7.59 -8.63 -39.85
CA ILE A 194 -7.29 -8.09 -38.52
C ILE A 194 -7.38 -9.23 -37.53
N LEU A 195 -6.29 -9.48 -36.85
CA LEU A 195 -6.17 -10.52 -35.79
C LEU A 195 -6.07 -9.89 -34.44
N ASP A 196 -6.99 -10.26 -33.55
CA ASP A 196 -6.90 -9.91 -32.12
C ASP A 196 -5.83 -10.76 -31.46
N LYS A 197 -4.93 -10.12 -30.76
CA LYS A 197 -3.86 -10.74 -29.98
C LYS A 197 -3.97 -10.31 -28.52
N SER A 198 -3.55 -11.19 -27.63
CA SER A 198 -3.54 -10.91 -26.19
C SER A 198 -2.34 -11.59 -25.54
N LEU A 199 -1.66 -10.85 -24.67
CA LEU A 199 -0.57 -11.32 -23.85
C LEU A 199 -0.96 -11.19 -22.39
N ARG A 200 -0.72 -12.23 -21.59
CA ARG A 200 -0.77 -12.13 -20.15
C ARG A 200 0.50 -11.46 -19.64
N VAL A 201 0.37 -10.41 -18.84
CA VAL A 201 1.47 -9.77 -18.14
C VAL A 201 1.52 -10.36 -16.72
N ALA A 202 2.62 -10.99 -16.38
CA ALA A 202 2.76 -11.68 -15.09
C ALA A 202 2.86 -10.73 -13.91
N ALA A 203 3.53 -9.58 -14.11
CA ALA A 203 3.69 -8.60 -13.06
C ALA A 203 3.98 -7.19 -13.61
N PHE A 204 3.65 -6.20 -12.78
CA PHE A 204 3.87 -4.79 -13.01
C PHE A 204 4.90 -4.28 -12.00
N ASN A 205 6.01 -3.72 -12.47
CA ASN A 205 7.11 -3.19 -11.64
C ASN A 205 7.57 -4.19 -10.57
N LYS A 206 7.89 -5.41 -10.97
CA LYS A 206 8.51 -6.47 -10.14
C LYS A 206 9.81 -6.93 -10.78
N ALA A 207 10.66 -7.59 -9.99
CA ALA A 207 11.84 -8.24 -10.56
C ALA A 207 11.41 -9.21 -11.66
N ARG A 208 11.97 -9.07 -12.87
CA ARG A 208 11.68 -9.94 -13.99
C ARG A 208 12.18 -11.34 -13.69
N THR A 209 11.27 -12.30 -13.62
CA THR A 209 11.57 -13.71 -13.58
C THR A 209 11.63 -14.28 -14.99
N GLU A 210 12.03 -15.53 -15.12
CA GLU A 210 12.56 -16.07 -16.37
C GLU A 210 11.50 -16.53 -17.39
N LYS A 211 10.20 -16.51 -17.08
CA LYS A 211 9.22 -17.27 -17.87
C LYS A 211 8.04 -16.46 -18.43
N ASP A 212 7.97 -15.18 -18.19
CA ASP A 212 6.75 -14.42 -18.46
C ASP A 212 7.04 -13.06 -19.07
N VAL A 213 5.96 -12.37 -19.49
CA VAL A 213 5.98 -10.96 -19.87
C VAL A 213 5.79 -10.08 -18.64
N PHE A 214 6.61 -9.06 -18.51
CA PHE A 214 6.57 -8.06 -17.44
C PHE A 214 6.32 -6.67 -18.03
N LEU A 215 5.64 -5.83 -17.25
CA LEU A 215 5.42 -4.42 -17.59
C LEU A 215 6.16 -3.53 -16.60
N TYR A 216 6.98 -2.61 -17.10
CA TYR A 216 7.69 -1.62 -16.30
C TYR A 216 7.34 -0.21 -16.72
N THR A 217 7.42 0.70 -15.76
CA THR A 217 7.26 2.13 -15.94
C THR A 217 8.48 2.89 -15.43
N TYR A 218 8.56 4.18 -15.77
CA TYR A 218 9.61 5.09 -15.33
C TYR A 218 9.86 5.08 -13.82
N ASP A 219 8.81 4.94 -13.01
CA ASP A 219 8.89 5.02 -11.54
C ASP A 219 9.47 3.75 -10.87
N PHE A 220 9.83 2.72 -11.63
CA PHE A 220 10.29 1.45 -11.06
C PHE A 220 11.54 1.59 -10.19
N ASN A 221 12.58 2.27 -10.70
CA ASN A 221 13.82 2.53 -9.94
C ASN A 221 14.42 3.89 -10.33
N ALA A 222 15.35 4.37 -9.50
CA ALA A 222 16.00 5.67 -9.71
C ALA A 222 16.83 5.77 -11.02
N ALA A 223 17.18 4.66 -11.63
CA ALA A 223 17.87 4.62 -12.94
C ALA A 223 16.88 4.63 -14.11
N HIS A 224 15.56 4.57 -13.83
CA HIS A 224 14.48 4.52 -14.80
C HIS A 224 14.60 3.38 -15.81
N THR A 225 15.03 2.20 -15.36
CA THR A 225 15.26 1.00 -16.17
C THR A 225 14.46 -0.18 -15.63
N THR A 226 14.41 -1.31 -16.34
CA THR A 226 13.81 -2.54 -15.83
C THR A 226 14.61 -3.20 -14.71
N GLY A 227 15.84 -2.74 -14.47
CA GLY A 227 16.78 -3.35 -13.50
C GLY A 227 17.25 -4.75 -13.91
N SER A 228 16.88 -5.23 -15.10
CA SER A 228 17.27 -6.54 -15.59
C SER A 228 18.71 -6.54 -16.09
N THR A 229 19.46 -7.58 -15.75
CA THR A 229 20.82 -7.83 -16.27
C THR A 229 20.82 -8.83 -17.44
N GLN A 230 19.68 -9.47 -17.71
CA GLN A 230 19.53 -10.45 -18.78
C GLN A 230 18.92 -9.78 -20.02
N PRO A 231 19.47 -9.99 -21.21
CA PRO A 231 18.87 -9.52 -22.45
C PRO A 231 17.45 -10.08 -22.65
N GLY A 232 16.64 -9.35 -23.39
CA GLY A 232 15.27 -9.77 -23.69
C GLY A 232 14.77 -9.13 -24.97
N VAL A 233 13.49 -9.32 -25.25
CA VAL A 233 12.71 -8.57 -26.21
C VAL A 233 11.92 -7.51 -25.45
N ASP A 234 12.12 -6.25 -25.78
CA ASP A 234 11.59 -5.07 -25.10
C ASP A 234 10.70 -4.28 -26.07
N VAL A 235 9.39 -4.27 -25.82
CA VAL A 235 8.41 -3.45 -26.55
C VAL A 235 8.27 -2.13 -25.82
N ILE A 236 8.93 -1.09 -26.31
CA ILE A 236 8.96 0.24 -25.71
C ILE A 236 7.78 1.04 -26.22
N CYS A 237 6.99 1.58 -25.31
CA CYS A 237 5.73 2.25 -25.60
C CYS A 237 5.65 3.62 -24.92
N THR A 238 4.94 4.56 -25.56
CA THR A 238 4.46 5.79 -24.93
C THR A 238 3.07 5.55 -24.34
N VAL A 239 2.87 5.91 -23.08
CA VAL A 239 1.54 5.95 -22.44
C VAL A 239 0.75 7.10 -23.04
N GLN A 240 -0.35 6.80 -23.74
CA GLN A 240 -1.14 7.83 -24.46
C GLN A 240 -2.17 8.48 -23.56
N GLU A 241 -3.02 7.68 -22.92
CA GLU A 241 -4.10 8.17 -22.08
C GLU A 241 -4.27 7.30 -20.84
N GLY A 242 -4.75 7.94 -19.77
CA GLY A 242 -5.01 7.31 -18.50
C GLY A 242 -3.74 7.06 -17.70
N GLY A 243 -3.90 6.31 -16.65
CA GLY A 243 -2.81 5.78 -15.85
C GLY A 243 -3.12 4.31 -15.56
N PHE A 244 -2.26 3.64 -14.87
CA PHE A 244 -2.43 2.24 -14.53
C PHE A 244 -3.33 2.08 -13.28
N ALA A 245 -4.64 2.39 -13.43
CA ALA A 245 -5.63 2.26 -12.38
C ALA A 245 -6.33 0.89 -12.43
N LEU A 246 -6.70 0.35 -11.27
CA LEU A 246 -7.45 -0.90 -11.19
C LEU A 246 -8.84 -0.75 -11.81
N GLY A 247 -9.30 -1.78 -12.53
CA GLY A 247 -10.57 -1.76 -13.26
C GLY A 247 -10.58 -0.88 -14.51
N GLN A 248 -9.42 -0.33 -14.91
CA GLN A 248 -9.29 0.54 -16.07
C GLN A 248 -8.38 -0.09 -17.13
N THR A 249 -8.46 0.50 -18.33
CA THR A 249 -7.59 0.15 -19.46
C THR A 249 -6.73 1.35 -19.85
N THR A 250 -5.44 1.10 -20.02
CA THR A 250 -4.43 2.10 -20.40
C THR A 250 -3.98 1.84 -21.84
N SER A 251 -3.96 2.87 -22.68
CA SER A 251 -3.50 2.79 -24.06
C SER A 251 -2.00 3.08 -24.15
N LEU A 252 -1.25 2.15 -24.72
CA LEU A 252 0.18 2.24 -24.97
C LEU A 252 0.44 2.25 -26.47
N LEU A 253 1.10 3.30 -27.00
CA LEU A 253 1.55 3.36 -28.39
C LEU A 253 2.95 2.75 -28.49
N VAL A 254 3.11 1.72 -29.27
CA VAL A 254 4.42 1.09 -29.53
C VAL A 254 5.31 2.03 -30.35
N GLU A 255 6.44 2.41 -29.77
CA GLU A 255 7.46 3.20 -30.46
C GLU A 255 8.41 2.31 -31.24
N ARG A 256 8.92 1.28 -30.59
CA ARG A 256 9.87 0.34 -31.14
C ARG A 256 9.94 -0.95 -30.36
N VAL A 257 10.41 -2.00 -31.00
CA VAL A 257 10.86 -3.24 -30.39
C VAL A 257 12.38 -3.28 -30.40
N ALA A 258 12.98 -3.55 -29.22
CA ALA A 258 14.43 -3.72 -29.08
C ALA A 258 14.73 -5.15 -28.60
N GLU A 259 15.88 -5.68 -29.02
CA GLU A 259 16.32 -7.00 -28.61
C GLU A 259 17.81 -7.02 -28.29
N GLY A 260 18.22 -7.83 -27.33
CA GLY A 260 19.63 -8.03 -27.00
C GLY A 260 20.20 -7.00 -26.03
N GLU A 261 19.44 -5.98 -25.65
CA GLU A 261 19.81 -5.02 -24.61
C GLU A 261 19.38 -5.55 -23.22
N PRO A 262 20.22 -5.41 -22.18
CA PRO A 262 19.86 -5.92 -20.85
C PRO A 262 18.71 -5.13 -20.18
N SER A 263 18.62 -3.82 -20.40
CA SER A 263 17.62 -2.98 -19.77
C SER A 263 17.51 -1.61 -20.45
N PRO A 264 16.40 -1.31 -21.13
CA PRO A 264 16.20 0.01 -21.70
C PRO A 264 16.01 1.07 -20.61
N THR A 265 16.47 2.29 -20.88
CA THR A 265 16.14 3.47 -20.05
C THR A 265 14.83 4.07 -20.54
N LEU A 266 13.90 4.34 -19.62
CA LEU A 266 12.58 4.86 -19.92
C LEU A 266 12.50 6.38 -19.66
N ALA A 267 11.72 7.07 -20.48
CA ALA A 267 11.30 8.45 -20.22
C ALA A 267 10.04 8.46 -19.31
N PRO A 268 9.69 9.60 -18.68
CA PRO A 268 8.60 9.70 -17.71
C PRO A 268 7.22 9.19 -18.19
N ASN A 269 6.96 9.27 -19.49
CA ASN A 269 5.71 8.81 -20.12
C ASN A 269 5.86 7.46 -20.83
N GLN A 270 6.97 6.75 -20.62
CA GLN A 270 7.19 5.46 -21.26
C GLN A 270 6.91 4.28 -20.32
N ALA A 271 6.50 3.20 -20.96
CA ALA A 271 6.38 1.87 -20.35
C ALA A 271 7.02 0.84 -21.29
N VAL A 272 7.45 -0.29 -20.77
CA VAL A 272 8.02 -1.39 -21.53
C VAL A 272 7.39 -2.73 -21.16
N LEU A 273 6.90 -3.45 -22.17
CA LEU A 273 6.59 -4.87 -22.06
C LEU A 273 7.85 -5.65 -22.43
N THR A 274 8.28 -6.54 -21.54
CA THR A 274 9.57 -7.23 -21.69
C THR A 274 9.49 -8.71 -21.30
N ALA A 275 10.20 -9.55 -22.04
CA ALA A 275 10.44 -10.95 -21.69
C ALA A 275 11.87 -11.34 -22.04
N ASN A 276 12.47 -12.26 -21.29
CA ASN A 276 13.80 -12.79 -21.61
C ASN A 276 13.72 -14.13 -22.37
N ALA A 277 14.88 -14.66 -22.79
CA ALA A 277 14.97 -15.87 -23.57
C ALA A 277 14.28 -17.10 -22.94
N GLN A 278 14.06 -17.11 -21.63
CA GLN A 278 13.44 -18.24 -20.93
C GLN A 278 11.91 -18.22 -20.94
N ALA A 279 11.30 -17.12 -21.43
CA ALA A 279 9.86 -17.04 -21.64
C ALA A 279 9.37 -17.97 -22.79
N GLY A 280 10.30 -18.52 -23.57
CA GLY A 280 10.03 -19.37 -24.71
C GLY A 280 9.84 -18.61 -26.02
N GLU A 281 10.20 -19.23 -27.13
CA GLU A 281 10.19 -18.61 -28.46
C GLU A 281 8.79 -18.12 -28.88
N GLU A 282 7.72 -18.78 -28.49
CA GLU A 282 6.36 -18.32 -28.80
C GLU A 282 6.09 -16.92 -28.20
N THR A 283 6.41 -16.72 -26.93
CA THR A 283 6.26 -15.42 -26.24
C THR A 283 7.16 -14.36 -26.84
N LEU A 284 8.43 -14.71 -27.13
CA LEU A 284 9.37 -13.77 -27.72
C LEU A 284 8.96 -13.37 -29.14
N ASN A 285 8.49 -14.31 -29.97
CA ASN A 285 7.99 -14.04 -31.31
C ASN A 285 6.72 -13.18 -31.26
N ALA A 286 5.83 -13.40 -30.28
CA ALA A 286 4.67 -12.55 -30.08
C ALA A 286 5.08 -11.09 -29.82
N LEU A 287 6.10 -10.84 -28.96
CA LEU A 287 6.61 -9.50 -28.71
C LEU A 287 7.34 -8.90 -29.92
N ARG A 288 8.21 -9.68 -30.61
CA ARG A 288 8.95 -9.23 -31.82
C ARG A 288 8.04 -8.81 -32.96
N SER A 289 6.90 -9.49 -33.09
CA SER A 289 5.95 -9.27 -34.18
C SER A 289 5.03 -8.06 -33.98
N ILE A 290 5.12 -7.35 -32.87
CA ILE A 290 4.30 -6.16 -32.64
C ILE A 290 4.88 -4.97 -33.43
N PRO A 291 4.17 -4.46 -34.45
CA PRO A 291 4.69 -3.35 -35.23
C PRO A 291 4.75 -2.04 -34.45
N ALA A 292 5.73 -1.19 -34.77
CA ALA A 292 5.70 0.21 -34.32
C ALA A 292 4.41 0.89 -34.79
N GLY A 293 3.83 1.76 -33.97
CA GLY A 293 2.55 2.40 -34.24
C GLY A 293 1.31 1.58 -33.75
N THR A 294 1.49 0.32 -33.36
CA THR A 294 0.42 -0.47 -32.75
C THR A 294 0.00 0.14 -31.40
N VAL A 295 -1.31 0.18 -31.13
CA VAL A 295 -1.85 0.54 -29.82
C VAL A 295 -2.14 -0.72 -29.02
N ILE A 296 -1.47 -0.86 -27.89
CA ILE A 296 -1.68 -1.95 -26.94
C ILE A 296 -2.62 -1.44 -25.83
N GLN A 297 -3.69 -2.19 -25.55
CA GLN A 297 -4.63 -1.93 -24.48
C GLN A 297 -4.24 -2.77 -23.27
N VAL A 298 -3.75 -2.14 -22.20
CA VAL A 298 -3.39 -2.81 -20.96
C VAL A 298 -4.53 -2.67 -19.95
N SER A 299 -5.16 -3.78 -19.60
CA SER A 299 -6.25 -3.84 -18.63
C SER A 299 -5.77 -4.40 -17.30
N LEU A 300 -6.15 -3.75 -16.20
CA LEU A 300 -5.83 -4.13 -14.82
C LEU A 300 -7.13 -4.55 -14.11
N THR A 301 -7.39 -5.85 -14.00
CA THR A 301 -8.67 -6.37 -13.50
C THR A 301 -8.47 -7.08 -12.16
N PRO A 302 -8.89 -6.49 -11.03
CA PRO A 302 -8.90 -7.19 -9.75
C PRO A 302 -10.00 -8.24 -9.72
N ALA A 303 -9.80 -9.33 -8.97
CA ALA A 303 -10.80 -10.38 -8.82
C ALA A 303 -12.05 -9.91 -8.05
N ASP A 304 -11.88 -9.00 -7.10
CA ASP A 304 -12.96 -8.35 -6.37
C ASP A 304 -13.12 -6.90 -6.87
N PRO A 305 -14.26 -6.55 -7.49
CA PRO A 305 -14.49 -5.22 -8.06
C PRO A 305 -14.39 -4.06 -7.07
N ARG A 306 -14.53 -4.32 -5.75
CA ARG A 306 -14.37 -3.27 -4.72
C ARG A 306 -12.98 -2.63 -4.73
N TRP A 307 -11.97 -3.34 -5.25
CA TRP A 307 -10.62 -2.79 -5.42
C TRP A 307 -10.51 -1.72 -6.50
N ASN A 308 -11.49 -1.58 -7.38
CA ASN A 308 -11.51 -0.52 -8.41
C ASN A 308 -11.59 0.89 -7.81
N ASP A 309 -12.18 1.03 -6.62
CA ASP A 309 -12.37 2.32 -5.92
C ASP A 309 -11.23 2.65 -4.95
N VAL A 310 -10.23 1.76 -4.84
CA VAL A 310 -9.10 1.92 -3.93
C VAL A 310 -8.15 2.99 -4.45
N GLN A 311 -7.85 3.98 -3.59
CA GLN A 311 -6.93 5.08 -3.89
C GLN A 311 -5.50 4.79 -3.42
N TYR A 312 -5.35 4.06 -2.33
CA TYR A 312 -4.07 3.71 -1.74
C TYR A 312 -4.09 2.26 -1.29
N ALA A 313 -3.01 1.52 -1.56
CA ALA A 313 -2.88 0.15 -1.05
C ALA A 313 -1.43 -0.21 -0.76
N VAL A 314 -1.26 -1.07 0.21
CA VAL A 314 0.02 -1.71 0.53
C VAL A 314 -0.17 -3.20 0.76
N GLY A 315 0.79 -4.00 0.31
CA GLY A 315 0.79 -5.45 0.44
C GLY A 315 1.01 -5.94 1.86
N SER A 316 0.75 -7.22 2.05
CA SER A 316 1.00 -7.94 3.30
C SER A 316 1.30 -9.40 2.99
N LEU A 317 2.39 -9.89 3.56
CA LEU A 317 2.83 -11.28 3.32
C LEU A 317 1.96 -12.31 4.05
N TYR A 318 1.40 -11.96 5.24
CA TYR A 318 0.64 -12.87 6.07
C TYR A 318 -0.71 -12.30 6.49
N SER A 319 -1.77 -13.08 6.33
CA SER A 319 -3.02 -12.86 7.07
C SER A 319 -2.82 -13.31 8.53
N LEU A 320 -3.28 -12.51 9.50
CA LEU A 320 -3.22 -12.84 10.93
C LEU A 320 -4.57 -13.30 11.45
N VAL A 321 -5.64 -12.63 11.04
CA VAL A 321 -7.02 -12.92 11.45
C VAL A 321 -7.90 -13.01 10.23
N GLU A 322 -8.66 -14.09 10.13
CA GLU A 322 -9.62 -14.34 9.07
C GLU A 322 -10.98 -14.70 9.70
N ASN A 323 -12.01 -13.90 9.41
CA ASN A 323 -13.35 -14.09 9.94
C ASN A 323 -13.40 -14.24 11.49
N GLY A 324 -12.59 -13.46 12.20
CA GLY A 324 -12.53 -13.47 13.68
C GLY A 324 -11.74 -14.64 14.26
N ALA A 325 -11.06 -15.43 13.45
CA ALA A 325 -10.21 -16.54 13.90
C ALA A 325 -8.74 -16.32 13.50
N VAL A 326 -7.81 -16.87 14.28
CA VAL A 326 -6.37 -16.84 13.97
C VAL A 326 -6.12 -17.62 12.68
N ALA A 327 -5.42 -17.00 11.73
CA ALA A 327 -5.06 -17.62 10.47
C ALA A 327 -4.08 -18.80 10.68
N ALA A 328 -4.16 -19.80 9.81
CA ALA A 328 -3.29 -20.97 9.87
C ALA A 328 -1.88 -20.69 9.30
N GLY A 329 -0.89 -21.47 9.73
CA GLY A 329 0.46 -21.48 9.14
C GLY A 329 1.30 -20.25 9.50
N LEU A 330 0.99 -19.53 10.56
CA LEU A 330 1.76 -18.36 10.99
C LEU A 330 3.17 -18.75 11.44
N PRO A 331 4.22 -18.02 11.02
CA PRO A 331 5.58 -18.21 11.50
C PRO A 331 5.69 -18.05 13.01
N THR A 332 6.51 -18.88 13.63
CA THR A 332 6.81 -18.85 15.06
C THR A 332 7.94 -17.86 15.38
N GLY A 333 8.13 -17.56 16.63
CA GLY A 333 9.19 -16.68 17.14
C GLY A 333 8.69 -15.28 17.49
N ALA A 334 9.08 -14.84 18.69
CA ALA A 334 8.79 -13.50 19.17
C ALA A 334 9.73 -12.48 18.51
N ALA A 335 9.15 -11.37 18.03
CA ALA A 335 9.87 -10.27 17.40
C ALA A 335 9.05 -8.98 17.52
N PRO A 336 9.63 -7.79 17.25
CA PRO A 336 8.82 -6.62 16.96
C PRO A 336 7.87 -6.91 15.80
N ARG A 337 6.62 -6.45 15.91
CA ARG A 337 5.60 -6.69 14.88
C ARG A 337 4.87 -5.41 14.54
N THR A 338 4.49 -5.32 13.27
CA THR A 338 3.59 -4.31 12.76
C THR A 338 2.41 -5.02 12.12
N ALA A 339 1.20 -4.54 12.38
CA ALA A 339 -0.01 -5.14 11.84
C ALA A 339 -1.09 -4.08 11.62
N VAL A 340 -2.07 -4.43 10.80
CA VAL A 340 -3.30 -3.67 10.65
C VAL A 340 -4.49 -4.61 10.78
N GLY A 341 -5.49 -4.22 11.57
CA GLY A 341 -6.72 -4.99 11.77
C GLY A 341 -7.94 -4.14 11.50
N GLN A 342 -9.00 -4.78 11.01
CA GLN A 342 -10.31 -4.17 10.78
C GLN A 342 -11.34 -4.80 11.70
N ARG A 343 -12.10 -3.96 12.39
CA ARG A 343 -13.26 -4.35 13.19
C ARG A 343 -14.50 -4.51 12.32
N TYR A 344 -15.53 -5.10 12.91
CA TYR A 344 -16.80 -5.30 12.21
C TYR A 344 -17.49 -3.99 11.79
N ASP A 345 -17.31 -2.90 12.55
CA ASP A 345 -17.83 -1.57 12.24
C ASP A 345 -17.02 -0.79 11.19
N GLY A 346 -15.98 -1.42 10.63
CA GLY A 346 -15.08 -0.81 9.64
C GLY A 346 -13.94 0.00 10.24
N SER A 347 -13.92 0.25 11.56
CA SER A 347 -12.79 0.92 12.21
C SER A 347 -11.51 0.08 12.12
N LEU A 348 -10.36 0.76 12.10
CA LEU A 348 -9.06 0.14 11.92
C LEU A 348 -8.21 0.23 13.18
N ILE A 349 -7.39 -0.78 13.39
CA ILE A 349 -6.30 -0.80 14.36
C ILE A 349 -4.98 -0.86 13.60
N PHE A 350 -4.16 0.18 13.68
CA PHE A 350 -2.76 0.11 13.29
C PHE A 350 -1.95 -0.23 14.54
N TYR A 351 -1.29 -1.37 14.52
CA TYR A 351 -0.69 -2.01 15.67
C TYR A 351 0.82 -2.16 15.54
N THR A 352 1.54 -1.80 16.60
CA THR A 352 2.96 -2.14 16.74
C THR A 352 3.23 -2.74 18.11
N ILE A 353 4.13 -3.70 18.20
CA ILE A 353 4.72 -4.18 19.43
C ILE A 353 6.23 -4.12 19.31
N ASP A 354 6.89 -3.48 20.26
CA ASP A 354 8.34 -3.46 20.36
C ASP A 354 8.89 -4.85 20.68
N GLY A 355 10.16 -5.08 20.46
CA GLY A 355 10.74 -6.39 20.77
C GLY A 355 12.26 -6.44 20.71
N ARG A 356 12.81 -7.63 20.99
CA ARG A 356 14.25 -7.89 21.04
C ARG A 356 15.02 -7.03 22.05
N LYS A 357 14.36 -6.57 23.11
CA LYS A 357 14.89 -5.62 24.08
C LYS A 357 14.43 -6.02 25.49
N SER A 358 15.22 -6.87 26.14
CA SER A 358 14.94 -7.28 27.54
C SER A 358 14.85 -6.08 28.45
N GLY A 359 13.92 -6.11 29.39
CA GLY A 359 13.61 -5.01 30.30
C GLY A 359 12.73 -3.90 29.70
N HIS A 360 12.37 -4.00 28.41
CA HIS A 360 11.44 -3.10 27.73
C HIS A 360 10.34 -3.87 26.99
N SER A 361 10.74 -4.69 26.02
CA SER A 361 9.80 -5.53 25.27
C SER A 361 10.52 -6.68 24.57
N ILE A 362 10.06 -7.89 24.82
CA ILE A 362 10.54 -9.10 24.13
C ILE A 362 9.91 -9.31 22.75
N GLY A 363 8.83 -8.59 22.47
CA GLY A 363 8.02 -8.79 21.27
C GLY A 363 6.96 -9.87 21.42
N ALA A 364 6.35 -10.20 20.29
CA ALA A 364 5.30 -11.21 20.24
C ALA A 364 5.45 -12.11 19.00
N THR A 365 4.90 -13.33 19.09
CA THR A 365 4.69 -14.19 17.93
C THR A 365 3.55 -13.63 17.08
N MET A 366 3.44 -14.06 15.82
CA MET A 366 2.31 -13.66 14.97
C MET A 366 0.97 -14.20 15.51
N ASP A 367 0.96 -15.39 16.10
CA ASP A 367 -0.22 -15.95 16.77
C ASP A 367 -0.67 -15.06 17.96
N GLN A 368 0.26 -14.59 18.78
CA GLN A 368 -0.05 -13.68 19.89
C GLN A 368 -0.62 -12.35 19.39
N VAL A 369 -0.05 -11.77 18.33
CA VAL A 369 -0.57 -10.54 17.71
C VAL A 369 -1.96 -10.77 17.13
N ALA A 370 -2.19 -11.90 16.46
CA ALA A 370 -3.50 -12.25 15.94
C ALA A 370 -4.56 -12.34 17.04
N ARG A 371 -4.26 -13.06 18.14
CA ARG A 371 -5.15 -13.13 19.31
C ARG A 371 -5.40 -11.76 19.94
N ARG A 372 -4.35 -10.95 20.07
CA ARG A 372 -4.49 -9.58 20.58
C ARG A 372 -5.40 -8.71 19.72
N LEU A 373 -5.29 -8.80 18.40
CA LEU A 373 -6.17 -8.07 17.49
C LEU A 373 -7.63 -8.57 17.56
N ILE A 374 -7.84 -9.88 17.80
CA ILE A 374 -9.18 -10.42 18.09
C ILE A 374 -9.72 -9.86 19.41
N GLU A 375 -8.92 -9.82 20.48
CA GLU A 375 -9.30 -9.19 21.77
C GLU A 375 -9.69 -7.71 21.58
N LEU A 376 -9.03 -7.02 20.66
CA LEU A 376 -9.31 -5.63 20.28
C LEU A 376 -10.53 -5.49 19.35
N GLY A 377 -11.20 -6.60 18.99
CA GLY A 377 -12.43 -6.62 18.19
C GLY A 377 -12.20 -6.72 16.69
N CYS A 378 -10.99 -7.03 16.21
CA CYS A 378 -10.73 -7.20 14.80
C CYS A 378 -11.30 -8.53 14.29
N VAL A 379 -11.96 -8.49 13.13
CA VAL A 379 -12.48 -9.65 12.41
C VAL A 379 -11.59 -10.06 11.25
N THR A 380 -10.75 -9.14 10.77
CA THR A 380 -9.71 -9.38 9.75
C THR A 380 -8.46 -8.63 10.17
N ALA A 381 -7.29 -9.23 10.01
CA ALA A 381 -6.01 -8.55 10.27
C ALA A 381 -4.88 -9.09 9.41
N LEU A 382 -3.95 -8.20 9.06
CA LEU A 382 -2.80 -8.46 8.21
C LEU A 382 -1.50 -8.09 8.94
N CYS A 383 -0.43 -8.85 8.68
CA CYS A 383 0.91 -8.56 9.20
C CYS A 383 1.70 -7.73 8.19
N LEU A 384 2.09 -6.54 8.58
CA LEU A 384 3.04 -5.71 7.85
C LEU A 384 4.49 -6.10 8.21
N ASP A 385 5.49 -5.43 7.59
CA ASP A 385 6.89 -5.75 7.89
C ASP A 385 7.23 -5.45 9.35
N GLY A 386 7.92 -6.37 9.96
CA GLY A 386 8.25 -6.34 11.40
C GLY A 386 9.74 -6.19 11.68
N GLY A 387 10.14 -6.64 12.87
CA GLY A 387 11.54 -6.59 13.28
C GLY A 387 12.07 -5.16 13.36
N GLY A 388 13.20 -4.90 12.73
CA GLY A 388 13.82 -3.57 12.68
C GLY A 388 13.01 -2.51 11.94
N SER A 389 12.05 -2.92 11.09
CA SER A 389 11.18 -2.01 10.35
C SER A 389 10.02 -1.47 11.20
N THR A 390 9.67 -2.14 12.32
CA THR A 390 8.55 -1.72 13.17
C THR A 390 8.73 -0.30 13.67
N THR A 391 7.91 0.61 13.18
CA THR A 391 7.94 2.04 13.51
C THR A 391 6.53 2.61 13.54
N LEU A 392 6.22 3.41 14.55
CA LEU A 392 5.00 4.20 14.67
C LEU A 392 5.35 5.63 15.06
N THR A 393 4.85 6.60 14.30
CA THR A 393 4.94 8.03 14.59
C THR A 393 3.55 8.62 14.79
N VAL A 394 3.43 9.63 15.64
CA VAL A 394 2.19 10.39 15.84
C VAL A 394 2.50 11.87 16.09
N THR A 395 1.54 12.74 15.79
CA THR A 395 1.53 14.11 16.30
C THR A 395 0.54 14.20 17.44
N LYS A 396 1.05 14.29 18.68
CA LYS A 396 0.19 14.52 19.86
C LYS A 396 -0.41 15.93 19.83
N PRO A 397 -1.49 16.18 20.59
CA PRO A 397 -2.17 17.47 20.55
C PRO A 397 -1.29 18.70 20.83
N THR A 398 -0.24 18.54 21.64
CA THR A 398 0.72 19.60 21.99
C THR A 398 1.94 19.68 21.08
N ASP A 399 2.11 18.71 20.17
CA ASP A 399 3.29 18.62 19.32
C ASP A 399 3.09 19.41 18.02
N THR A 400 4.16 20.03 17.55
CA THR A 400 4.18 20.77 16.28
C THR A 400 4.53 19.90 15.08
N ALA A 401 5.08 18.70 15.30
CA ALA A 401 5.48 17.75 14.27
C ALA A 401 5.32 16.31 14.79
N ALA A 402 5.25 15.37 13.85
CA ALA A 402 5.17 13.95 14.18
C ALA A 402 6.44 13.43 14.84
N GLY A 403 6.27 12.73 15.96
CA GLY A 403 7.32 12.08 16.71
C GLY A 403 7.14 10.57 16.81
N ARG A 404 8.23 9.80 16.81
CA ARG A 404 8.18 8.36 17.00
C ARG A 404 7.79 8.02 18.44
N VAL A 405 6.87 7.06 18.61
CA VAL A 405 6.37 6.63 19.92
C VAL A 405 6.91 5.27 20.35
N ASN A 406 7.27 4.42 19.43
CA ASN A 406 7.83 3.10 19.71
C ASN A 406 9.38 3.12 19.76
N GLN A 407 10.00 2.04 20.26
CA GLN A 407 11.45 1.86 20.30
C GLN A 407 11.90 0.83 19.26
N PRO A 408 12.54 1.24 18.15
CA PRO A 408 13.07 0.31 17.16
C PRO A 408 14.02 -0.71 17.79
N SER A 409 13.95 -1.96 17.31
CA SER A 409 14.87 -3.02 17.76
C SER A 409 16.30 -2.83 17.20
N ASP A 410 16.43 -2.14 16.08
CA ASP A 410 17.71 -1.69 15.54
C ASP A 410 18.17 -0.45 16.33
N ARG A 411 19.45 -0.10 16.24
CA ARG A 411 19.99 1.07 16.95
C ARG A 411 19.39 2.38 16.44
N VAL A 412 18.98 2.38 15.17
CA VAL A 412 18.37 3.51 14.48
C VAL A 412 17.09 3.05 13.80
N GLU A 413 16.22 3.98 13.48
CA GLU A 413 15.03 3.71 12.68
C GLU A 413 15.43 3.25 11.28
N ARG A 414 14.87 2.12 10.84
CA ARG A 414 15.16 1.55 9.53
C ARG A 414 14.44 2.30 8.43
N SER A 415 15.12 2.53 7.31
CA SER A 415 14.48 2.94 6.07
C SER A 415 13.72 1.75 5.45
N VAL A 416 12.46 1.96 5.12
CA VAL A 416 11.53 0.95 4.60
C VAL A 416 11.04 1.35 3.20
N SER A 417 10.51 0.38 2.45
CA SER A 417 10.07 0.57 1.06
C SER A 417 8.84 1.46 0.95
N ASN A 418 7.87 1.26 1.82
CA ASN A 418 6.61 2.01 1.81
C ASN A 418 6.04 2.17 3.21
N GLN A 419 5.12 3.11 3.37
CA GLN A 419 4.53 3.47 4.65
C GLN A 419 3.05 3.82 4.49
N ILE A 420 2.29 3.69 5.59
CA ILE A 420 0.91 4.15 5.70
C ILE A 420 0.87 5.34 6.63
N PHE A 421 0.25 6.43 6.20
CA PHE A 421 0.02 7.62 7.01
C PHE A 421 -1.47 7.91 7.14
N LEU A 422 -1.86 8.40 8.31
CA LEU A 422 -3.12 9.08 8.54
C LEU A 422 -2.81 10.57 8.53
N VAL A 423 -3.37 11.30 7.58
CA VAL A 423 -3.09 12.71 7.38
C VAL A 423 -4.35 13.55 7.41
N ALA A 424 -4.22 14.74 7.95
CA ALA A 424 -5.25 15.79 7.85
C ALA A 424 -4.74 16.95 6.99
N SER A 425 -5.65 17.70 6.41
CA SER A 425 -5.29 18.99 5.80
C SER A 425 -4.79 19.94 6.88
N ASN A 426 -3.70 20.62 6.60
CA ASN A 426 -3.16 21.66 7.51
C ASN A 426 -3.91 23.00 7.36
N GLN A 427 -4.93 23.07 6.50
CA GLN A 427 -5.72 24.27 6.29
C GLN A 427 -6.74 24.43 7.42
N PRO A 428 -6.77 25.62 8.11
CA PRO A 428 -7.75 25.87 9.15
C PRO A 428 -9.17 25.85 8.58
N THR A 429 -10.04 25.05 9.16
CA THR A 429 -11.47 25.01 8.79
C THR A 429 -12.28 26.12 9.43
N GLY A 430 -11.70 26.85 10.37
CA GLY A 430 -12.42 27.84 11.20
C GLY A 430 -13.36 27.21 12.23
N GLN A 431 -13.44 25.88 12.30
CA GLN A 431 -14.27 25.15 13.26
C GLN A 431 -13.40 24.47 14.31
N LEU A 432 -13.75 24.61 15.57
CA LEU A 432 -13.14 23.87 16.65
C LEU A 432 -13.57 22.40 16.57
N SER A 433 -12.63 21.49 16.28
CA SER A 433 -12.91 20.04 16.22
C SER A 433 -12.87 19.39 17.61
N HIS A 434 -11.92 19.78 18.42
CA HIS A 434 -11.74 19.32 19.80
C HIS A 434 -10.82 20.29 20.57
N PHE A 435 -10.82 20.21 21.87
CA PHE A 435 -9.82 20.85 22.71
C PHE A 435 -9.19 19.81 23.65
N TYR A 436 -7.95 20.04 24.00
CA TYR A 436 -7.20 19.20 24.91
C TYR A 436 -6.92 19.96 26.20
N VAL A 437 -7.17 19.33 27.34
CA VAL A 437 -6.83 19.86 28.65
C VAL A 437 -5.77 18.97 29.27
N SER A 438 -4.58 19.50 29.51
CA SER A 438 -3.54 18.83 30.30
C SER A 438 -3.46 19.48 31.68
N ALA A 439 -3.27 18.70 32.71
CA ALA A 439 -2.97 19.18 34.06
C ALA A 439 -1.58 18.67 34.43
N ASP A 440 -0.68 19.61 34.77
CA ASP A 440 0.67 19.26 35.23
C ASP A 440 0.66 18.59 36.61
N ASN A 441 -0.40 18.82 37.40
CA ASN A 441 -0.62 18.17 38.69
C ASN A 441 -2.12 17.90 38.85
N ALA A 442 -2.50 16.65 38.94
CA ALA A 442 -3.85 16.23 39.35
C ALA A 442 -3.85 15.86 40.84
N TYR A 443 -4.22 16.78 41.71
CA TYR A 443 -4.54 16.48 43.09
C TYR A 443 -6.05 16.28 43.20
N VAL A 444 -6.49 15.09 43.57
CA VAL A 444 -7.86 14.85 44.02
C VAL A 444 -7.91 15.07 45.52
N LEU A 445 -8.52 16.16 45.94
CA LEU A 445 -8.87 16.32 47.37
C LEU A 445 -10.05 15.40 47.66
N ALA A 446 -9.82 14.38 48.51
CA ALA A 446 -10.92 13.62 49.09
C ALA A 446 -11.67 14.53 50.04
N GLY A 447 -12.93 14.83 49.71
CA GLY A 447 -13.87 15.53 50.57
C GLY A 447 -14.61 14.57 51.49
#